data_5e6d4469c4cb489a647da4f6b2a799d3
#
_entry.id   5e6d4469c4cb489a647da4f6b2a799d3
#
_cell.length_a   1.000
_cell.length_b   1.000
_cell.length_c   1.000
_cell.angle_alpha   90.00
_cell.angle_beta   90.00
_cell.angle_gamma   90.00
#
_symmetry.space_group_name_H-M   'P 1'
#
loop_
_entity.id
_entity.type
_entity.pdbx_description
1 polymer ?
#
loop_
_entity_poly.entity_id
_entity_poly.type
_entity_poly.pdbx_seq_one_letter_code
_entity_poly.pdbx_strand_id
1 'polypeptide(L)'
;MKPAARELLPAIGFSAGMVVFALAAHRPSLLAPRIAGAALAAVCLAGALAKANRPAVTLGFTRPAKARAWFALPLCLAVGIAAGMYYRTAQGRCLFPAALAGFCLLSAAIGGAEELAYRGFVQGQLRRWGPILPCIAAAAAHTAYKCALLAMPAGLERPAFLSLALGTLIGGTVFGLMRQYLGSIAFPLAAHVAFDVIVYGDLAAAPWWA
;
A
#
# COMPACT_ATOMS: atom_id res chain seq x y z
N MET A 1 29.22 7.97 0.25
CA MET A 1 27.91 8.10 -0.45
C MET A 1 27.26 9.41 -0.02
N LYS A 2 26.78 10.22 -0.98
CA LYS A 2 26.01 11.45 -0.66
C LYS A 2 24.78 11.10 0.20
N PRO A 3 24.37 11.93 1.19
CA PRO A 3 23.28 11.62 2.11
C PRO A 3 21.96 11.17 1.42
N ALA A 4 21.64 11.77 0.27
CA ALA A 4 20.47 11.44 -0.52
C ALA A 4 20.48 9.99 -1.05
N ALA A 5 21.63 9.44 -1.44
CA ALA A 5 21.74 8.07 -1.95
C ALA A 5 21.55 7.01 -0.85
N ARG A 6 21.87 7.34 0.41
CA ARG A 6 21.68 6.42 1.55
C ARG A 6 20.22 6.06 1.83
N GLU A 7 19.29 6.96 1.49
CA GLU A 7 17.85 6.78 1.75
C GLU A 7 17.12 6.25 0.53
N LEU A 8 17.57 6.65 -0.66
CA LEU A 8 16.96 6.23 -1.91
C LEU A 8 17.17 4.73 -2.16
N LEU A 9 18.37 4.21 -1.92
CA LEU A 9 18.70 2.79 -2.17
C LEU A 9 17.80 1.81 -1.42
N PRO A 10 17.53 1.96 -0.09
CA PRO A 10 16.62 1.08 0.61
C PRO A 10 15.19 1.13 0.07
N ALA A 11 14.69 2.32 -0.29
CA ALA A 11 13.35 2.48 -0.83
C ALA A 11 13.21 1.83 -2.22
N ILE A 12 14.21 2.01 -3.10
CA ILE A 12 14.25 1.37 -4.42
C ILE A 12 14.39 -0.16 -4.26
N GLY A 13 15.34 -0.63 -3.45
CA GLY A 13 15.59 -2.05 -3.25
C GLY A 13 14.38 -2.78 -2.68
N PHE A 14 13.71 -2.18 -1.69
CA PHE A 14 12.46 -2.68 -1.15
C PHE A 14 11.37 -2.78 -2.24
N SER A 15 11.16 -1.69 -2.99
CA SER A 15 10.12 -1.64 -4.02
C SER A 15 10.39 -2.64 -5.15
N ALA A 16 11.64 -2.75 -5.60
CA ALA A 16 12.05 -3.75 -6.59
C ALA A 16 11.84 -5.17 -6.09
N GLY A 17 12.23 -5.46 -4.85
CA GLY A 17 12.02 -6.76 -4.21
C GLY A 17 10.54 -7.15 -4.16
N MET A 18 9.67 -6.20 -3.80
CA MET A 18 8.21 -6.44 -3.77
C MET A 18 7.63 -6.68 -5.17
N VAL A 19 8.12 -6.00 -6.20
CA VAL A 19 7.70 -6.25 -7.60
C VAL A 19 8.15 -7.62 -8.06
N VAL A 20 9.40 -8.02 -7.80
CA VAL A 20 9.91 -9.37 -8.13
C VAL A 20 9.10 -10.44 -7.41
N PHE A 21 8.83 -10.26 -6.12
CA PHE A 21 7.95 -11.14 -5.35
C PHE A 21 6.58 -11.27 -6.00
N ALA A 22 5.94 -10.15 -6.37
CA ALA A 22 4.61 -10.11 -6.96
C ALA A 22 4.55 -10.83 -8.32
N LEU A 23 5.51 -10.60 -9.20
CA LEU A 23 5.61 -11.28 -10.50
C LEU A 23 5.76 -12.81 -10.37
N ALA A 24 6.41 -13.26 -9.29
CA ALA A 24 6.63 -14.68 -9.03
C ALA A 24 5.54 -15.34 -8.17
N ALA A 25 4.66 -14.55 -7.54
CA ALA A 25 3.72 -15.03 -6.52
C ALA A 25 2.77 -16.12 -7.04
N HIS A 26 2.31 -16.00 -8.29
CA HIS A 26 1.34 -16.92 -8.90
C HIS A 26 1.98 -18.08 -9.69
N ARG A 27 3.30 -18.21 -9.68
CA ARG A 27 4.03 -19.24 -10.44
C ARG A 27 4.80 -20.13 -9.49
N PRO A 28 4.33 -21.36 -9.18
CA PRO A 28 5.06 -22.27 -8.29
C PRO A 28 6.47 -22.57 -8.75
N SER A 29 6.72 -22.63 -10.08
CA SER A 29 8.05 -22.81 -10.68
C SER A 29 9.02 -21.65 -10.40
N LEU A 30 8.53 -20.47 -10.00
CA LEU A 30 9.33 -19.29 -9.69
C LEU A 30 9.53 -19.11 -8.17
N LEU A 31 9.66 -20.21 -7.41
CA LEU A 31 9.89 -20.15 -5.96
C LEU A 31 11.17 -19.38 -5.61
N ALA A 32 12.27 -19.61 -6.33
CA ALA A 32 13.53 -18.92 -6.07
C ALA A 32 13.44 -17.40 -6.28
N PRO A 33 12.93 -16.87 -7.42
CA PRO A 33 12.67 -15.44 -7.57
C PRO A 33 11.73 -14.86 -6.51
N ARG A 34 10.69 -15.59 -6.10
CA ARG A 34 9.77 -15.17 -5.03
C ARG A 34 10.48 -14.98 -3.70
N ILE A 35 11.28 -15.98 -3.30
CA ILE A 35 12.09 -15.90 -2.07
C ILE A 35 13.11 -14.76 -2.18
N ALA A 36 13.80 -14.63 -3.32
CA ALA A 36 14.80 -13.59 -3.53
C ALA A 36 14.18 -12.17 -3.45
N GLY A 37 13.00 -11.97 -4.05
CA GLY A 37 12.28 -10.70 -3.98
C GLY A 37 11.87 -10.35 -2.55
N ALA A 38 11.28 -11.30 -1.82
CA ALA A 38 10.91 -11.13 -0.43
C ALA A 38 12.14 -10.86 0.47
N ALA A 39 13.23 -11.61 0.27
CA ALA A 39 14.48 -11.43 1.01
C ALA A 39 15.09 -10.06 0.74
N LEU A 40 15.15 -9.60 -0.51
CA LEU A 40 15.64 -8.28 -0.86
C LEU A 40 14.81 -7.19 -0.17
N ALA A 41 13.49 -7.27 -0.23
CA ALA A 41 12.62 -6.32 0.46
C ALA A 41 12.86 -6.32 1.97
N ALA A 42 12.92 -7.50 2.60
CA ALA A 42 13.16 -7.65 4.02
C ALA A 42 14.53 -7.08 4.45
N VAL A 43 15.59 -7.37 3.70
CA VAL A 43 16.93 -6.86 3.99
C VAL A 43 17.00 -5.33 3.86
N CYS A 44 16.38 -4.76 2.82
CA CYS A 44 16.32 -3.31 2.64
C CYS A 44 15.54 -2.63 3.77
N LEU A 45 14.40 -3.20 4.16
CA LEU A 45 13.59 -2.72 5.27
C LEU A 45 14.36 -2.80 6.60
N ALA A 46 14.84 -3.99 6.96
CA ALA A 46 15.54 -4.22 8.22
C ALA A 46 16.83 -3.39 8.32
N GLY A 47 17.63 -3.36 7.25
CA GLY A 47 18.88 -2.59 7.22
C GLY A 47 18.67 -1.07 7.33
N ALA A 48 17.59 -0.54 6.77
CA ALA A 48 17.25 0.87 6.90
C ALA A 48 16.70 1.21 8.29
N LEU A 49 15.85 0.34 8.87
CA LEU A 49 15.28 0.54 10.20
C LEU A 49 16.35 0.39 11.29
N ALA A 50 17.30 -0.55 11.14
CA ALA A 50 18.43 -0.70 12.06
C ALA A 50 19.35 0.54 12.11
N LYS A 51 19.43 1.29 11.00
CA LYS A 51 20.19 2.55 10.91
C LYS A 51 19.39 3.79 11.28
N ALA A 52 18.09 3.66 11.48
CA ALA A 52 17.22 4.78 11.82
C ALA A 52 17.31 5.10 13.32
N ASN A 53 17.58 6.37 13.68
CA ASN A 53 17.58 6.81 15.07
C ASN A 53 16.20 6.65 15.73
N ARG A 54 15.12 6.72 14.95
CA ARG A 54 13.74 6.60 15.41
C ARG A 54 12.91 5.82 14.38
N PRO A 55 13.00 4.48 14.35
CA PRO A 55 12.33 3.66 13.34
C PRO A 55 10.80 3.84 13.34
N ALA A 56 10.18 3.98 14.50
CA ALA A 56 8.73 4.23 14.60
C ALA A 56 8.33 5.55 13.92
N VAL A 57 9.14 6.60 14.05
CA VAL A 57 8.90 7.90 13.37
C VAL A 57 9.07 7.76 11.85
N THR A 58 10.05 6.98 11.42
CA THR A 58 10.27 6.69 9.99
C THR A 58 9.05 5.98 9.39
N LEU A 59 8.49 5.02 10.11
CA LEU A 59 7.27 4.29 9.71
C LEU A 59 5.98 5.11 9.88
N GLY A 60 6.05 6.31 10.48
CA GLY A 60 4.88 7.16 10.67
C GLY A 60 4.05 6.84 11.92
N PHE A 61 4.56 6.02 12.84
CA PHE A 61 3.96 5.82 14.17
C PHE A 61 4.25 7.04 15.05
N THR A 62 3.61 8.13 14.69
CA THR A 62 3.73 9.42 15.38
C THR A 62 2.35 9.88 15.83
N ARG A 63 2.30 10.57 16.97
CA ARG A 63 1.09 11.30 17.33
C ARG A 63 1.00 12.52 16.42
N PRO A 64 -0.20 12.85 15.89
CA PRO A 64 -0.41 14.09 15.16
C PRO A 64 0.07 15.28 16.00
N ALA A 65 0.76 16.23 15.37
CA ALA A 65 1.28 17.42 16.06
C ALA A 65 0.19 18.25 16.73
N LYS A 66 -1.03 18.18 16.21
CA LYS A 66 -2.21 18.83 16.77
C LYS A 66 -3.27 17.78 17.08
N ALA A 67 -3.75 17.70 18.33
CA ALA A 67 -4.79 16.74 18.74
C ALA A 67 -6.05 16.82 17.84
N ARG A 68 -6.40 18.04 17.35
CA ARG A 68 -7.51 18.25 16.42
C ARG A 68 -7.38 17.49 15.10
N ALA A 69 -6.19 17.01 14.70
CA ALA A 69 -6.03 16.20 13.51
C ALA A 69 -6.81 14.88 13.61
N TRP A 70 -7.08 14.37 14.82
CA TRP A 70 -7.91 13.17 15.01
C TRP A 70 -9.37 13.35 14.55
N PHE A 71 -9.87 14.60 14.49
CA PHE A 71 -11.19 14.88 13.89
C PHE A 71 -11.23 14.60 12.38
N ALA A 72 -10.08 14.43 11.72
CA ALA A 72 -10.03 14.00 10.32
C ALA A 72 -10.19 12.46 10.14
N LEU A 73 -10.13 11.66 11.21
CA LEU A 73 -10.24 10.20 11.10
C LEU A 73 -11.56 9.73 10.47
N PRO A 74 -12.74 10.27 10.85
CA PRO A 74 -13.99 9.92 10.17
C PRO A 74 -13.99 10.25 8.68
N LEU A 75 -13.37 11.37 8.29
CA LEU A 75 -13.22 11.73 6.87
C LEU A 75 -12.30 10.76 6.14
N CYS A 76 -11.20 10.34 6.75
CA CYS A 76 -10.30 9.34 6.16
C CYS A 76 -11.02 8.00 5.97
N LEU A 77 -11.80 7.55 6.96
CA LEU A 77 -12.65 6.36 6.83
C LEU A 77 -13.67 6.52 5.69
N ALA A 78 -14.35 7.67 5.63
CA ALA A 78 -15.33 7.96 4.57
C ALA A 78 -14.69 7.91 3.16
N VAL A 79 -13.46 8.42 3.00
CA VAL A 79 -12.70 8.32 1.74
C VAL A 79 -12.43 6.86 1.37
N GLY A 80 -11.99 6.02 2.32
CA GLY A 80 -11.78 4.60 2.09
C GLY A 80 -13.06 3.87 1.69
N ILE A 81 -14.14 4.11 2.43
CA ILE A 81 -15.48 3.55 2.14
C ILE A 81 -15.94 3.98 0.74
N ALA A 82 -15.91 5.28 0.42
CA ALA A 82 -16.35 5.79 -0.88
C ALA A 82 -15.53 5.20 -2.06
N ALA A 83 -14.22 5.10 -1.89
CA ALA A 83 -13.35 4.45 -2.87
C ALA A 83 -13.69 2.97 -3.05
N GLY A 84 -13.97 2.24 -1.97
CA GLY A 84 -14.40 0.85 -2.00
C GLY A 84 -15.76 0.67 -2.68
N MET A 85 -16.72 1.52 -2.38
CA MET A 85 -18.03 1.54 -3.03
C MET A 85 -17.90 1.79 -4.53
N TYR A 86 -17.11 2.79 -4.93
CA TYR A 86 -16.82 3.06 -6.33
C TYR A 86 -16.21 1.84 -7.04
N TYR A 87 -15.20 1.22 -6.41
CA TYR A 87 -14.53 0.04 -6.97
C TYR A 87 -15.49 -1.13 -7.17
N ARG A 88 -16.39 -1.40 -6.19
CA ARG A 88 -17.40 -2.46 -6.29
C ARG A 88 -18.39 -2.19 -7.42
N THR A 89 -18.90 -0.97 -7.51
CA THR A 89 -19.88 -0.60 -8.57
C THR A 89 -19.25 -0.65 -9.96
N ALA A 90 -17.98 -0.26 -10.09
CA ALA A 90 -17.22 -0.41 -11.34
C ALA A 90 -17.06 -1.87 -11.76
N GLN A 91 -17.15 -2.82 -10.81
CA GLN A 91 -17.17 -4.27 -11.08
C GLN A 91 -18.59 -4.86 -11.20
N GLY A 92 -19.64 -4.05 -11.26
CA GLY A 92 -21.03 -4.52 -11.30
C GLY A 92 -21.52 -5.15 -9.99
N ARG A 93 -20.83 -4.93 -8.87
CA ARG A 93 -21.22 -5.46 -7.54
C ARG A 93 -22.04 -4.44 -6.75
N CYS A 94 -22.77 -4.91 -5.74
CA CYS A 94 -23.50 -4.02 -4.81
C CYS A 94 -22.55 -3.10 -4.08
N LEU A 95 -23.01 -1.89 -3.70
CA LEU A 95 -22.23 -0.86 -2.98
C LEU A 95 -21.54 -1.40 -1.73
N PHE A 96 -22.25 -2.21 -0.94
CA PHE A 96 -21.73 -2.81 0.28
C PHE A 96 -21.65 -4.34 0.15
N PRO A 97 -20.73 -4.98 0.88
CA PRO A 97 -20.74 -6.44 1.00
C PRO A 97 -22.01 -6.90 1.69
N ALA A 98 -22.61 -8.01 1.20
CA ALA A 98 -23.84 -8.58 1.76
C ALA A 98 -23.59 -9.21 3.16
N ALA A 99 -22.37 -9.67 3.42
CA ALA A 99 -21.93 -10.24 4.68
C ALA A 99 -20.42 -10.05 4.82
N LEU A 100 -19.88 -10.25 6.03
CA LEU A 100 -18.43 -10.29 6.23
C LEU A 100 -17.96 -11.75 6.22
N ALA A 101 -17.23 -12.13 5.20
CA ALA A 101 -16.67 -13.48 5.03
C ALA A 101 -15.25 -13.60 5.61
N GLY A 102 -14.71 -14.82 5.64
CA GLY A 102 -13.43 -15.11 6.27
C GLY A 102 -12.23 -14.34 5.72
N PHE A 103 -12.26 -13.95 4.44
CA PHE A 103 -11.16 -13.17 3.83
C PHE A 103 -11.16 -11.69 4.26
N CYS A 104 -12.24 -11.16 4.81
CA CYS A 104 -12.37 -9.76 5.22
C CYS A 104 -11.24 -9.29 6.16
N LEU A 105 -10.97 -10.06 7.22
CA LEU A 105 -9.90 -9.71 8.19
C LEU A 105 -8.51 -9.82 7.57
N LEU A 106 -8.30 -10.81 6.72
CA LEU A 106 -7.01 -10.99 6.04
C LEU A 106 -6.77 -9.86 5.02
N SER A 107 -7.77 -9.46 4.24
CA SER A 107 -7.64 -8.32 3.32
C SER A 107 -7.31 -7.02 4.06
N ALA A 108 -8.00 -6.74 5.16
CA ALA A 108 -7.73 -5.60 6.01
C ALA A 108 -6.29 -5.62 6.58
N ALA A 109 -5.80 -6.80 6.99
CA ALA A 109 -4.41 -6.95 7.46
C ALA A 109 -3.39 -6.74 6.32
N ILE A 110 -3.68 -7.24 5.11
CA ILE A 110 -2.85 -7.01 3.92
C ILE A 110 -2.80 -5.51 3.58
N GLY A 111 -3.94 -4.83 3.51
CA GLY A 111 -3.99 -3.38 3.28
C GLY A 111 -3.22 -2.59 4.34
N GLY A 112 -3.34 -2.99 5.61
CA GLY A 112 -2.54 -2.43 6.70
C GLY A 112 -1.04 -2.61 6.51
N ALA A 113 -0.60 -3.81 6.12
CA ALA A 113 0.81 -4.10 5.83
C ALA A 113 1.31 -3.30 4.61
N GLU A 114 0.49 -3.12 3.58
CA GLU A 114 0.82 -2.27 2.42
C GLU A 114 0.98 -0.80 2.81
N GLU A 115 0.15 -0.28 3.70
CA GLU A 115 0.34 1.09 4.21
C GLU A 115 1.66 1.23 4.99
N LEU A 116 2.00 0.27 5.85
CA LEU A 116 3.28 0.27 6.55
C LEU A 116 4.47 0.20 5.58
N ALA A 117 4.35 -0.60 4.53
CA ALA A 117 5.38 -0.75 3.51
C ALA A 117 5.56 0.54 2.68
N TYR A 118 4.50 1.04 2.11
CA TYR A 118 4.60 2.13 1.13
C TYR A 118 4.50 3.52 1.78
N ARG A 119 3.51 3.78 2.64
CA ARG A 119 3.36 5.07 3.32
C ARG A 119 4.25 5.12 4.55
N GLY A 120 4.40 4.01 5.26
CA GLY A 120 5.34 3.90 6.37
C GLY A 120 6.78 4.00 5.88
N PHE A 121 7.27 2.98 5.21
CA PHE A 121 8.68 2.84 4.90
C PHE A 121 9.12 3.66 3.68
N VAL A 122 8.58 3.40 2.49
CA VAL A 122 9.06 4.05 1.25
C VAL A 122 8.90 5.57 1.34
N GLN A 123 7.72 6.07 1.65
CA GLN A 123 7.48 7.51 1.84
C GLN A 123 8.33 8.08 2.98
N GLY A 124 8.50 7.33 4.08
CA GLY A 124 9.32 7.72 5.23
C GLY A 124 10.78 7.91 4.89
N GLN A 125 11.37 7.04 4.06
CA GLN A 125 12.75 7.17 3.59
C GLN A 125 12.94 8.41 2.71
N LEU A 126 11.93 8.78 1.93
CA LEU A 126 12.01 9.88 0.97
C LEU A 126 11.57 11.24 1.55
N ARG A 127 11.14 11.31 2.82
CA ARG A 127 10.51 12.50 3.44
C ARG A 127 11.28 13.81 3.30
N ARG A 128 12.61 13.76 3.19
CA ARG A 128 13.46 14.97 3.02
C ARG A 128 13.34 15.60 1.64
N TRP A 129 12.73 14.93 0.68
CA TRP A 129 12.58 15.42 -0.70
C TRP A 129 11.31 16.27 -0.89
N GLY A 130 10.80 16.81 0.21
CA GLY A 130 9.63 17.67 0.24
C GLY A 130 8.35 16.91 0.55
N PRO A 131 7.20 17.62 0.55
CA PRO A 131 5.94 17.04 0.99
C PRO A 131 5.23 16.18 -0.06
N ILE A 132 5.43 16.47 -1.36
CA ILE A 132 4.63 15.87 -2.44
C ILE A 132 5.36 14.70 -3.11
N LEU A 133 6.64 14.86 -3.46
CA LEU A 133 7.40 13.84 -4.18
C LEU A 133 7.43 12.48 -3.47
N PRO A 134 7.62 12.40 -2.14
CA PRO A 134 7.55 11.13 -1.42
C PRO A 134 6.19 10.44 -1.52
N CYS A 135 5.09 11.21 -1.54
CA CYS A 135 3.74 10.67 -1.68
C CYS A 135 3.55 10.01 -3.05
N ILE A 136 3.94 10.72 -4.11
CA ILE A 136 3.85 10.22 -5.49
C ILE A 136 4.77 9.02 -5.71
N ALA A 137 6.03 9.09 -5.24
CA ALA A 137 6.99 8.01 -5.40
C ALA A 137 6.54 6.72 -4.68
N ALA A 138 6.01 6.83 -3.45
CA ALA A 138 5.47 5.70 -2.72
C ALA A 138 4.20 5.13 -3.40
N ALA A 139 3.34 6.00 -3.93
CA ALA A 139 2.16 5.58 -4.69
C ALA A 139 2.55 4.86 -5.98
N ALA A 140 3.54 5.37 -6.72
CA ALA A 140 4.05 4.73 -7.93
C ALA A 140 4.67 3.35 -7.65
N ALA A 141 5.46 3.23 -6.58
CA ALA A 141 6.03 1.94 -6.13
C ALA A 141 4.93 0.93 -5.74
N HIS A 142 3.91 1.38 -5.02
CA HIS A 142 2.75 0.55 -4.68
C HIS A 142 1.96 0.13 -5.93
N THR A 143 1.73 1.05 -6.86
CA THR A 143 1.06 0.76 -8.13
C THR A 143 1.83 -0.29 -8.94
N ALA A 144 3.15 -0.18 -9.04
CA ALA A 144 3.98 -1.16 -9.72
C ALA A 144 3.84 -2.57 -9.10
N TYR A 145 3.84 -2.66 -7.77
CA TYR A 145 3.60 -3.90 -7.03
C TYR A 145 2.18 -4.46 -7.31
N LYS A 146 1.13 -3.63 -7.22
CA LYS A 146 -0.26 -4.06 -7.48
C LYS A 146 -0.46 -4.51 -8.93
N CYS A 147 0.10 -3.79 -9.89
CA CYS A 147 0.06 -4.20 -11.30
C CYS A 147 0.78 -5.52 -11.52
N ALA A 148 1.94 -5.73 -10.90
CA ALA A 148 2.65 -7.00 -10.98
C ALA A 148 1.86 -8.16 -10.33
N LEU A 149 1.20 -7.89 -9.20
CA LEU A 149 0.44 -8.89 -8.45
C LEU A 149 -0.90 -9.25 -9.10
N LEU A 150 -1.65 -8.27 -9.60
CA LEU A 150 -3.04 -8.46 -10.00
C LEU A 150 -3.23 -8.53 -11.52
N ALA A 151 -2.48 -7.74 -12.29
CA ALA A 151 -2.68 -7.65 -13.73
C ALA A 151 -1.99 -8.79 -14.50
N MET A 152 -0.81 -9.18 -14.08
CA MET A 152 -0.01 -10.20 -14.79
C MET A 152 -0.63 -11.60 -14.75
N PRO A 153 -1.12 -12.10 -13.59
CA PRO A 153 -1.76 -13.40 -13.54
C PRO A 153 -3.13 -13.45 -14.21
N ALA A 154 -3.91 -12.38 -14.08
CA ALA A 154 -5.29 -12.34 -14.56
C ALA A 154 -5.40 -12.09 -16.07
N GLY A 155 -4.29 -11.74 -16.75
CA GLY A 155 -4.35 -11.37 -18.16
C GLY A 155 -5.30 -10.21 -18.42
N LEU A 156 -5.34 -9.23 -17.52
CA LEU A 156 -6.31 -8.14 -17.59
C LEU A 156 -6.25 -7.42 -18.94
N GLU A 157 -7.40 -7.20 -19.51
CA GLU A 157 -7.54 -6.36 -20.68
C GLU A 157 -7.05 -4.92 -20.40
N ARG A 158 -6.59 -4.25 -21.44
CA ARG A 158 -5.99 -2.91 -21.32
C ARG A 158 -6.83 -1.90 -20.54
N PRO A 159 -8.15 -1.78 -20.71
CA PRO A 159 -8.96 -0.85 -19.90
C PRO A 159 -8.97 -1.18 -18.41
N ALA A 160 -9.07 -2.47 -18.06
CA ALA A 160 -9.06 -2.91 -16.67
C ALA A 160 -7.67 -2.70 -16.02
N PHE A 161 -6.59 -2.94 -16.76
CA PHE A 161 -5.23 -2.63 -16.32
C PHE A 161 -5.02 -1.15 -16.05
N LEU A 162 -5.46 -0.26 -16.96
CA LEU A 162 -5.36 1.18 -16.77
C LEU A 162 -6.18 1.66 -15.57
N SER A 163 -7.38 1.11 -15.38
CA SER A 163 -8.22 1.42 -14.22
C SER A 163 -7.55 1.02 -12.90
N LEU A 164 -6.95 -0.17 -12.84
CA LEU A 164 -6.16 -0.63 -11.70
C LEU A 164 -4.97 0.30 -11.43
N ALA A 165 -4.17 0.60 -12.45
CA ALA A 165 -2.97 1.42 -12.33
C ALA A 165 -3.31 2.85 -11.87
N LEU A 166 -4.26 3.50 -12.53
CA LEU A 166 -4.67 4.87 -12.19
C LEU A 166 -5.35 4.92 -10.82
N GLY A 167 -6.26 3.99 -10.54
CA GLY A 167 -6.95 3.93 -9.24
C GLY A 167 -5.96 3.75 -8.08
N THR A 168 -4.99 2.84 -8.23
CA THR A 168 -3.96 2.62 -7.20
C THR A 168 -3.02 3.82 -7.07
N LEU A 169 -2.65 4.47 -8.18
CA LEU A 169 -1.78 5.65 -8.15
C LEU A 169 -2.47 6.84 -7.47
N ILE A 170 -3.71 7.12 -7.85
CA ILE A 170 -4.50 8.24 -7.28
C ILE A 170 -4.80 7.96 -5.81
N GLY A 171 -5.39 6.82 -5.49
CA GLY A 171 -5.69 6.43 -4.12
C GLY A 171 -4.44 6.40 -3.25
N GLY A 172 -3.36 5.85 -3.79
CA GLY A 172 -2.06 5.81 -3.16
C GLY A 172 -1.48 7.19 -2.85
N THR A 173 -1.65 8.13 -3.76
CA THR A 173 -1.22 9.52 -3.55
C THR A 173 -2.07 10.20 -2.48
N VAL A 174 -3.40 10.02 -2.50
CA VAL A 174 -4.30 10.54 -1.46
C VAL A 174 -3.92 10.01 -0.08
N PHE A 175 -3.67 8.72 0.06
CA PHE A 175 -3.22 8.11 1.31
C PHE A 175 -1.85 8.64 1.77
N GLY A 176 -0.93 8.85 0.81
CA GLY A 176 0.35 9.51 1.08
C GLY A 176 0.19 10.93 1.63
N LEU A 177 -0.73 11.72 1.04
CA LEU A 177 -1.04 13.07 1.50
C LEU A 177 -1.71 13.07 2.89
N MET A 178 -2.60 12.11 3.18
CA MET A 178 -3.17 11.93 4.53
C MET A 178 -2.04 11.77 5.57
N ARG A 179 -1.09 10.84 5.33
CA ARG A 179 0.06 10.69 6.22
C ARG A 179 0.88 11.97 6.34
N GLN A 180 1.13 12.64 5.22
CA GLN A 180 1.99 13.82 5.15
C GLN A 180 1.41 14.99 5.96
N TYR A 181 0.14 15.29 5.79
CA TYR A 181 -0.47 16.48 6.37
C TYR A 181 -1.14 16.23 7.73
N LEU A 182 -1.58 15.01 8.00
CA LEU A 182 -2.15 14.64 9.31
C LEU A 182 -1.08 14.11 10.29
N GLY A 183 0.12 13.80 9.78
CA GLY A 183 1.30 13.49 10.59
C GLY A 183 1.32 12.11 11.23
N SER A 184 0.46 11.16 10.80
CA SER A 184 0.45 9.78 11.32
C SER A 184 0.04 8.78 10.26
N ILE A 185 0.59 7.57 10.35
CA ILE A 185 0.22 6.42 9.52
C ILE A 185 -1.21 5.93 9.83
N ALA A 186 -1.75 6.25 11.00
CA ALA A 186 -3.08 5.79 11.41
C ALA A 186 -4.20 6.21 10.44
N PHE A 187 -4.07 7.38 9.81
CA PHE A 187 -5.08 7.92 8.90
C PHE A 187 -5.17 7.15 7.58
N PRO A 188 -4.09 6.99 6.80
CA PRO A 188 -4.15 6.17 5.59
C PRO A 188 -4.42 4.70 5.90
N LEU A 189 -3.90 4.16 7.01
CA LEU A 189 -4.18 2.80 7.44
C LEU A 189 -5.68 2.59 7.67
N ALA A 190 -6.35 3.49 8.39
CA ALA A 190 -7.78 3.40 8.61
C ALA A 190 -8.58 3.50 7.30
N ALA A 191 -8.18 4.40 6.39
CA ALA A 191 -8.80 4.55 5.08
C ALA A 191 -8.63 3.28 4.22
N HIS A 192 -7.44 2.70 4.18
CA HIS A 192 -7.16 1.49 3.39
C HIS A 192 -7.89 0.26 3.96
N VAL A 193 -7.84 0.07 5.27
CA VAL A 193 -8.60 -1.00 5.94
C VAL A 193 -10.09 -0.88 5.63
N ALA A 194 -10.66 0.33 5.71
CA ALA A 194 -12.06 0.56 5.35
C ALA A 194 -12.35 0.24 3.88
N PHE A 195 -11.46 0.63 2.96
CA PHE A 195 -11.54 0.27 1.55
C PHE A 195 -11.57 -1.25 1.38
N ASP A 196 -10.63 -1.98 1.97
CA ASP A 196 -10.51 -3.43 1.82
C ASP A 196 -11.72 -4.17 2.42
N VAL A 197 -12.24 -3.74 3.56
CA VAL A 197 -13.47 -4.29 4.16
C VAL A 197 -14.66 -4.12 3.21
N ILE A 198 -14.79 -2.97 2.55
CA ILE A 198 -15.86 -2.76 1.58
C ILE A 198 -15.63 -3.61 0.33
N VAL A 199 -14.43 -3.63 -0.24
CA VAL A 199 -14.15 -4.33 -1.50
C VAL A 199 -14.21 -5.83 -1.36
N TYR A 200 -13.62 -6.39 -0.33
CA TYR A 200 -13.38 -7.82 -0.16
C TYR A 200 -14.22 -8.47 0.96
N GLY A 201 -15.08 -7.70 1.61
CA GLY A 201 -15.81 -8.14 2.80
C GLY A 201 -16.61 -9.42 2.63
N ASP A 202 -17.25 -9.61 1.46
CA ASP A 202 -18.08 -10.77 1.15
C ASP A 202 -17.33 -11.90 0.40
N LEU A 203 -16.01 -11.82 0.26
CA LEU A 203 -15.22 -12.86 -0.38
C LEU A 203 -14.76 -13.90 0.62
N ALA A 204 -14.91 -15.19 0.26
CA ALA A 204 -14.44 -16.31 1.07
C ALA A 204 -12.91 -16.49 0.98
N ALA A 205 -12.31 -16.14 -0.17
CA ALA A 205 -10.89 -16.27 -0.46
C ALA A 205 -10.39 -15.08 -1.28
N ALA A 206 -9.07 -14.91 -1.33
CA ALA A 206 -8.43 -13.89 -2.16
C ALA A 206 -8.69 -14.16 -3.65
N PRO A 207 -9.21 -13.21 -4.43
CA PRO A 207 -9.52 -13.42 -5.84
C PRO A 207 -8.27 -13.67 -6.71
N TRP A 208 -7.09 -13.36 -6.20
CA TRP A 208 -5.81 -13.56 -6.90
C TRP A 208 -5.04 -14.81 -6.44
N TRP A 209 -5.63 -15.63 -5.55
CA TRP A 209 -5.05 -16.90 -5.09
C TRP A 209 -5.86 -18.12 -5.59
N ALA A 210 -6.95 -17.88 -6.33
CA ALA A 210 -7.81 -18.90 -6.90
C ALA A 210 -7.26 -19.45 -8.23
#